data_aa469689ba4ff15b8df7a4c60d67a454
#
_entry.id   aa469689ba4ff15b8df7a4c60d67a454
#
_cell.length_a   1.000
_cell.length_b   1.000
_cell.length_c   1.000
_cell.angle_alpha   90.00
_cell.angle_beta   90.00
_cell.angle_gamma   90.00
#
_symmetry.space_group_name_H-M   'P 1'
#
loop_
_entity.id
_entity.type
_entity.pdbx_description
1 polymer ?
#
loop_
_entity_poly.entity_id
_entity_poly.type
_entity_poly.pdbx_seq_one_letter_code
_entity_poly.pdbx_strand_id
1 'polypeptide(L)'
;ILNLRQNLASKILELEKDHIYGKYKSKIGDIVTGEVYQVWKKEILILDDEGNELILPKSEQIPSDYFRKGDNVRAIVYKVELRNNNPLIILSRTSPIFLERLFELEIPEIFDGLITIKKIVRVPGERAKVAVESYDERIDPVGACVGMKGSRIHGIVRELRNEKIDVINFSANNQLFIKRALNPAKINSIKILEDIKRAEVYLKPEEVSLAIGKGGLNIRLASQLTGYEIDVYREMEEDDDDVNLDEFGDEIESW
;
A
#
# COMPACT_ATOMS: atom_id res chain seq x y z
N ILE A 1 -26.87 -31.03 -42.38
CA ILE A 1 -25.42 -31.07 -42.12
C ILE A 1 -24.89 -29.68 -41.76
N LEU A 2 -25.28 -28.62 -42.47
CA LEU A 2 -24.79 -27.25 -42.19
C LEU A 2 -25.23 -26.76 -40.82
N ASN A 3 -26.49 -26.93 -40.44
CA ASN A 3 -27.04 -26.57 -39.14
C ASN A 3 -26.37 -27.31 -37.97
N LEU A 4 -26.01 -28.59 -38.18
CA LEU A 4 -25.35 -29.40 -37.17
C LEU A 4 -23.93 -28.86 -36.87
N ARG A 5 -23.18 -28.48 -37.93
CA ARG A 5 -21.84 -27.89 -37.77
C ARG A 5 -21.91 -26.52 -37.07
N GLN A 6 -22.89 -25.68 -37.41
CA GLN A 6 -23.08 -24.37 -36.77
C GLN A 6 -23.45 -24.51 -35.31
N ASN A 7 -24.36 -25.44 -35.00
CA ASN A 7 -24.74 -25.69 -33.59
C ASN A 7 -23.59 -26.25 -32.76
N LEU A 8 -22.77 -27.14 -33.35
CA LEU A 8 -21.60 -27.68 -32.67
C LEU A 8 -20.54 -26.60 -32.42
N ALA A 9 -20.23 -25.78 -33.45
CA ALA A 9 -19.28 -24.67 -33.30
C ALA A 9 -19.75 -23.64 -32.23
N SER A 10 -21.04 -23.32 -32.24
CA SER A 10 -21.61 -22.40 -31.22
C SER A 10 -21.51 -23.00 -29.83
N LYS A 11 -21.75 -24.31 -29.66
CA LYS A 11 -21.65 -24.97 -28.35
C LYS A 11 -20.20 -25.06 -27.84
N ILE A 12 -19.25 -25.32 -28.75
CA ILE A 12 -17.82 -25.32 -28.40
C ILE A 12 -17.40 -23.92 -27.91
N LEU A 13 -17.76 -22.84 -28.61
CA LEU A 13 -17.47 -21.46 -28.20
C LEU A 13 -18.09 -21.11 -26.83
N GLU A 14 -19.30 -21.60 -26.56
CA GLU A 14 -19.94 -21.39 -25.25
C GLU A 14 -19.16 -22.09 -24.14
N LEU A 15 -18.74 -23.33 -24.34
CA LEU A 15 -17.93 -24.07 -23.39
C LEU A 15 -16.56 -23.46 -23.17
N GLU A 16 -15.91 -22.93 -24.20
CA GLU A 16 -14.65 -22.21 -24.09
C GLU A 16 -14.79 -20.94 -23.25
N LYS A 17 -15.87 -20.18 -23.46
CA LYS A 17 -16.18 -18.98 -22.64
C LYS A 17 -16.42 -19.33 -21.19
N ASP A 18 -17.19 -20.36 -20.92
CA ASP A 18 -17.46 -20.84 -19.55
C ASP A 18 -16.17 -21.31 -18.87
N HIS A 19 -15.30 -21.99 -19.61
CA HIS A 19 -14.00 -22.42 -19.11
C HIS A 19 -13.11 -21.22 -18.74
N ILE A 20 -12.97 -20.24 -19.62
CA ILE A 20 -12.19 -19.01 -19.36
C ILE A 20 -12.75 -18.25 -18.16
N TYR A 21 -14.07 -18.09 -18.10
CA TYR A 21 -14.73 -17.44 -16.98
C TYR A 21 -14.42 -18.14 -15.65
N GLY A 22 -14.61 -19.46 -15.58
CA GLY A 22 -14.32 -20.25 -14.38
C GLY A 22 -12.84 -20.19 -13.98
N LYS A 23 -11.93 -20.31 -14.95
CA LYS A 23 -10.47 -20.25 -14.77
C LYS A 23 -10.07 -18.93 -14.10
N TYR A 24 -10.50 -17.79 -14.63
CA TYR A 24 -10.10 -16.48 -14.11
C TYR A 24 -10.87 -16.06 -12.88
N LYS A 25 -12.11 -16.54 -12.71
CA LYS A 25 -12.86 -16.32 -11.48
C LYS A 25 -12.17 -16.94 -10.26
N SER A 26 -11.57 -18.10 -10.43
CA SER A 26 -10.76 -18.74 -9.36
C SER A 26 -9.43 -18.06 -9.09
N LYS A 27 -8.97 -17.19 -9.99
CA LYS A 27 -7.71 -16.44 -9.89
C LYS A 27 -7.88 -14.99 -9.44
N ILE A 28 -9.09 -14.59 -9.03
CA ILE A 28 -9.29 -13.23 -8.49
C ILE A 28 -8.37 -13.01 -7.30
N GLY A 29 -7.60 -11.92 -7.35
CA GLY A 29 -6.56 -11.58 -6.37
C GLY A 29 -5.18 -12.17 -6.66
N ASP A 30 -5.03 -13.06 -7.63
CA ASP A 30 -3.73 -13.61 -8.02
C ASP A 30 -3.04 -12.73 -9.07
N ILE A 31 -1.71 -12.72 -9.04
CA ILE A 31 -0.90 -12.08 -10.08
C ILE A 31 -0.98 -12.90 -11.36
N VAL A 32 -1.22 -12.18 -12.44
CA VAL A 32 -1.08 -12.68 -13.82
C VAL A 32 -0.09 -11.81 -14.59
N THR A 33 0.56 -12.42 -15.56
CA THR A 33 1.48 -11.74 -16.47
C THR A 33 0.97 -11.93 -17.88
N GLY A 34 1.07 -10.91 -18.71
CA GLY A 34 0.73 -11.01 -20.11
C GLY A 34 1.45 -9.95 -20.93
N GLU A 35 1.40 -10.10 -22.23
CA GLU A 35 2.01 -9.17 -23.18
C GLU A 35 0.98 -8.16 -23.68
N VAL A 36 1.37 -6.90 -23.73
CA VAL A 36 0.53 -5.82 -24.29
C VAL A 36 0.33 -6.06 -25.78
N TYR A 37 -0.90 -6.33 -26.17
CA TYR A 37 -1.29 -6.48 -27.55
C TYR A 37 -1.69 -5.15 -28.19
N GLN A 38 -2.48 -4.34 -27.47
CA GLN A 38 -2.93 -3.05 -27.96
C GLN A 38 -3.14 -2.05 -26.80
N VAL A 39 -2.77 -0.79 -27.06
CA VAL A 39 -2.97 0.31 -26.11
C VAL A 39 -4.04 1.25 -26.68
N TRP A 40 -5.13 1.40 -25.94
CA TRP A 40 -6.21 2.36 -26.23
C TRP A 40 -6.20 3.51 -25.22
N LYS A 41 -6.94 4.54 -25.50
CA LYS A 41 -7.03 5.72 -24.63
C LYS A 41 -7.55 5.41 -23.22
N LYS A 42 -8.51 4.49 -23.12
CA LYS A 42 -9.19 4.16 -21.85
C LYS A 42 -8.71 2.88 -21.20
N GLU A 43 -8.05 2.00 -21.92
CA GLU A 43 -7.65 0.67 -21.44
C GLU A 43 -6.52 0.09 -22.27
N ILE A 44 -5.89 -0.94 -21.75
CA ILE A 44 -4.86 -1.73 -22.42
C ILE A 44 -5.37 -3.16 -22.55
N LEU A 45 -5.28 -3.70 -23.77
CA LEU A 45 -5.52 -5.10 -24.04
C LEU A 45 -4.22 -5.88 -23.88
N ILE A 46 -4.27 -6.89 -23.03
CA ILE A 46 -3.15 -7.77 -22.68
C ILE A 46 -3.55 -9.19 -23.06
N LEU A 47 -2.63 -9.96 -23.62
CA LEU A 47 -2.81 -11.36 -23.88
C LEU A 47 -1.97 -12.19 -22.90
N ASP A 48 -2.58 -13.21 -22.32
CA ASP A 48 -1.85 -14.22 -21.55
C ASP A 48 -1.13 -15.23 -22.46
N ASP A 49 -0.42 -16.18 -21.88
CA ASP A 49 0.34 -17.21 -22.62
C ASP A 49 -0.54 -18.12 -23.51
N GLU A 50 -1.83 -18.20 -23.22
CA GLU A 50 -2.80 -18.99 -23.98
C GLU A 50 -3.57 -18.14 -25.02
N GLY A 51 -3.28 -16.83 -25.08
CA GLY A 51 -3.94 -15.88 -25.98
C GLY A 51 -5.29 -15.38 -25.47
N ASN A 52 -5.60 -15.57 -24.18
CA ASN A 52 -6.81 -15.00 -23.59
C ASN A 52 -6.66 -13.49 -23.41
N GLU A 53 -7.75 -12.78 -23.66
CA GLU A 53 -7.82 -11.32 -23.56
C GLU A 53 -8.04 -10.86 -22.12
N LEU A 54 -7.13 -10.02 -21.63
CA LEU A 54 -7.17 -9.41 -20.31
C LEU A 54 -7.20 -7.89 -20.50
N ILE A 55 -8.02 -7.20 -19.73
CA ILE A 55 -8.19 -5.74 -19.83
C ILE A 55 -7.62 -5.05 -18.59
N LEU A 56 -6.75 -4.08 -18.82
CA LEU A 56 -6.25 -3.18 -17.78
C LEU A 56 -6.80 -1.76 -18.01
N PRO A 57 -7.91 -1.38 -17.34
CA PRO A 57 -8.49 -0.05 -17.49
C PRO A 57 -7.55 1.05 -17.05
N LYS A 58 -7.69 2.25 -17.60
CA LYS A 58 -6.87 3.40 -17.21
C LYS A 58 -6.97 3.75 -15.73
N SER A 59 -8.16 3.55 -15.13
CA SER A 59 -8.40 3.74 -13.70
C SER A 59 -7.65 2.76 -12.80
N GLU A 60 -7.27 1.60 -13.35
CA GLU A 60 -6.54 0.54 -12.66
C GLU A 60 -5.04 0.50 -13.00
N GLN A 61 -4.57 1.48 -13.75
CA GLN A 61 -3.15 1.70 -14.02
C GLN A 61 -2.57 2.66 -12.97
N ILE A 62 -1.31 2.44 -12.57
CA ILE A 62 -0.57 3.42 -11.78
C ILE A 62 -0.43 4.68 -12.64
N PRO A 63 -0.61 5.90 -12.09
CA PRO A 63 -0.58 7.14 -12.88
C PRO A 63 0.65 7.30 -13.78
N SER A 64 1.80 6.78 -13.34
CA SER A 64 3.07 6.79 -14.08
C SER A 64 3.30 5.57 -14.96
N ASP A 65 2.33 4.64 -15.05
CA ASP A 65 2.43 3.51 -15.95
C ASP A 65 2.41 3.97 -17.40
N TYR A 66 3.40 3.49 -18.14
CA TYR A 66 3.51 3.69 -19.58
C TYR A 66 3.91 2.37 -20.24
N PHE A 67 2.99 1.82 -21.02
CA PHE A 67 3.18 0.55 -21.71
C PHE A 67 3.08 0.74 -23.22
N ARG A 68 3.87 -0.06 -23.92
CA ARG A 68 3.86 -0.16 -25.39
C ARG A 68 3.48 -1.58 -25.80
N LYS A 69 3.05 -1.73 -27.03
CA LYS A 69 2.83 -3.05 -27.63
C LYS A 69 4.10 -3.90 -27.51
N GLY A 70 3.95 -5.14 -27.03
CA GLY A 70 5.04 -6.08 -26.78
C GLY A 70 5.63 -6.02 -25.37
N ASP A 71 5.27 -5.03 -24.55
CA ASP A 71 5.72 -4.97 -23.14
C ASP A 71 5.03 -6.07 -22.32
N ASN A 72 5.78 -6.66 -21.38
CA ASN A 72 5.19 -7.53 -20.37
C ASN A 72 4.61 -6.72 -19.23
N VAL A 73 3.40 -7.05 -18.85
CA VAL A 73 2.67 -6.41 -17.75
C VAL A 73 2.33 -7.44 -16.69
N ARG A 74 2.60 -7.07 -15.44
CA ARG A 74 2.22 -7.82 -14.26
C ARG A 74 1.11 -7.07 -13.53
N ALA A 75 0.01 -7.75 -13.23
CA ALA A 75 -1.14 -7.19 -12.51
C ALA A 75 -1.90 -8.30 -11.79
N ILE A 76 -2.83 -7.93 -10.92
CA ILE A 76 -3.76 -8.91 -10.35
C ILE A 76 -5.04 -9.01 -11.17
N VAL A 77 -5.68 -10.17 -11.13
CA VAL A 77 -7.07 -10.30 -11.57
C VAL A 77 -7.94 -9.60 -10.53
N TYR A 78 -8.52 -8.47 -10.92
CA TYR A 78 -9.33 -7.67 -10.02
C TYR A 78 -10.78 -8.14 -9.94
N LYS A 79 -11.38 -8.37 -11.11
CA LYS A 79 -12.73 -8.93 -11.24
C LYS A 79 -12.92 -9.60 -12.58
N VAL A 80 -13.89 -10.52 -12.61
CA VAL A 80 -14.32 -11.21 -13.82
C VAL A 80 -15.82 -11.01 -13.98
N GLU A 81 -16.24 -10.45 -15.09
CA GLU A 81 -17.63 -10.15 -15.42
C GLU A 81 -18.04 -10.85 -16.72
N LEU A 82 -19.33 -11.02 -16.91
CA LEU A 82 -19.91 -11.44 -18.20
C LEU A 82 -20.53 -10.21 -18.88
N ARG A 83 -20.01 -9.87 -20.05
CA ARG A 83 -20.54 -8.78 -20.87
C ARG A 83 -20.99 -9.38 -22.22
N ASN A 84 -22.31 -9.31 -22.49
CA ASN A 84 -22.90 -9.91 -23.67
C ASN A 84 -22.48 -11.39 -23.86
N ASN A 85 -22.54 -12.16 -22.78
CA ASN A 85 -22.13 -13.56 -22.73
C ASN A 85 -20.64 -13.82 -23.07
N ASN A 86 -19.78 -12.79 -22.97
CA ASN A 86 -18.35 -12.93 -23.10
C ASN A 86 -17.68 -12.65 -21.74
N PRO A 87 -16.72 -13.46 -21.30
CA PRO A 87 -15.96 -13.19 -20.10
C PRO A 87 -15.10 -11.94 -20.29
N LEU A 88 -15.21 -10.99 -19.38
CA LEU A 88 -14.41 -9.80 -19.29
C LEU A 88 -13.53 -9.88 -18.04
N ILE A 89 -12.24 -10.06 -18.25
CA ILE A 89 -11.26 -10.21 -17.19
C ILE A 89 -10.58 -8.85 -16.97
N ILE A 90 -10.82 -8.25 -15.81
CA ILE A 90 -10.32 -6.93 -15.48
C ILE A 90 -9.16 -7.06 -14.52
N LEU A 91 -8.03 -6.46 -14.91
CA LEU A 91 -6.80 -6.43 -14.14
C LEU A 91 -6.68 -5.11 -13.35
N SER A 92 -5.88 -5.15 -12.28
CA SER A 92 -5.53 -3.97 -11.51
C SER A 92 -4.06 -3.96 -11.10
N ARG A 93 -3.46 -2.77 -11.14
CA ARG A 93 -2.15 -2.44 -10.60
C ARG A 93 -2.23 -1.44 -9.45
N THR A 94 -3.42 -0.91 -9.19
CA THR A 94 -3.69 0.09 -8.13
C THR A 94 -4.17 -0.53 -6.83
N SER A 95 -4.70 -1.75 -6.87
CA SER A 95 -5.21 -2.44 -5.70
C SER A 95 -4.13 -2.69 -4.64
N PRO A 96 -4.45 -2.56 -3.34
CA PRO A 96 -3.57 -2.99 -2.25
C PRO A 96 -3.19 -4.47 -2.34
N ILE A 97 -4.06 -5.33 -2.87
CA ILE A 97 -3.82 -6.77 -3.06
C ILE A 97 -2.65 -6.98 -4.05
N PHE A 98 -2.47 -6.12 -5.04
CA PHE A 98 -1.32 -6.21 -5.94
C PHE A 98 0.00 -6.06 -5.19
N LEU A 99 0.08 -5.09 -4.28
CA LEU A 99 1.25 -4.92 -3.43
C LEU A 99 1.45 -6.10 -2.49
N GLU A 100 0.39 -6.62 -1.88
CA GLU A 100 0.44 -7.81 -1.03
C GLU A 100 1.03 -9.02 -1.75
N ARG A 101 0.56 -9.30 -2.97
CA ARG A 101 1.08 -10.39 -3.79
C ARG A 101 2.54 -10.19 -4.22
N LEU A 102 2.95 -8.96 -4.48
CA LEU A 102 4.36 -8.67 -4.75
C LEU A 102 5.25 -8.95 -3.52
N PHE A 103 4.77 -8.63 -2.32
CA PHE A 103 5.47 -8.98 -1.08
C PHE A 103 5.60 -10.51 -0.92
N GLU A 104 4.55 -11.26 -1.18
CA GLU A 104 4.59 -12.73 -1.13
C GLU A 104 5.60 -13.34 -2.11
N LEU A 105 5.73 -12.76 -3.30
CA LEU A 105 6.67 -13.23 -4.31
C LEU A 105 8.14 -12.94 -3.97
N GLU A 106 8.40 -11.78 -3.37
CA GLU A 106 9.77 -11.30 -3.12
C GLU A 106 10.30 -11.68 -1.72
N ILE A 107 9.42 -12.01 -0.78
CA ILE A 107 9.75 -12.22 0.62
C ILE A 107 9.35 -13.63 1.05
N PRO A 108 10.31 -14.57 1.09
CA PRO A 108 10.03 -15.97 1.43
C PRO A 108 9.35 -16.13 2.79
N GLU A 109 9.70 -15.31 3.79
CA GLU A 109 9.13 -15.38 5.13
C GLU A 109 7.64 -15.03 5.16
N ILE A 110 7.16 -14.23 4.20
CA ILE A 110 5.72 -13.97 4.03
C ILE A 110 5.07 -15.15 3.34
N PHE A 111 5.68 -15.66 2.27
CA PHE A 111 5.18 -16.83 1.55
C PHE A 111 5.05 -18.06 2.46
N ASP A 112 6.01 -18.27 3.34
CA ASP A 112 6.04 -19.37 4.31
C ASP A 112 5.13 -19.13 5.55
N GLY A 113 4.49 -17.97 5.65
CA GLY A 113 3.59 -17.64 6.75
C GLY A 113 4.29 -17.27 8.06
N LEU A 114 5.62 -17.04 8.06
CA LEU A 114 6.39 -16.60 9.24
C LEU A 114 6.15 -15.11 9.53
N ILE A 115 5.88 -14.33 8.51
CA ILE A 115 5.51 -12.91 8.59
C ILE A 115 4.12 -12.75 7.99
N THR A 116 3.26 -12.05 8.69
CA THR A 116 1.90 -11.75 8.26
C THR A 116 1.77 -10.27 7.93
N ILE A 117 1.18 -9.95 6.78
CA ILE A 117 0.75 -8.60 6.44
C ILE A 117 -0.60 -8.35 7.14
N LYS A 118 -0.64 -7.38 8.02
CA LYS A 118 -1.85 -7.02 8.79
C LYS A 118 -2.75 -6.07 8.02
N LYS A 119 -2.16 -5.09 7.36
CA LYS A 119 -2.89 -4.09 6.57
C LYS A 119 -1.97 -3.37 5.61
N ILE A 120 -2.52 -3.03 4.45
CA ILE A 120 -1.87 -2.20 3.44
C ILE A 120 -2.77 -1.02 3.13
N VAL A 121 -2.18 0.17 3.07
CA VAL A 121 -2.79 1.39 2.55
C VAL A 121 -1.84 2.02 1.56
N ARG A 122 -2.36 2.49 0.43
CA ARG A 122 -1.51 3.07 -0.63
C ARG A 122 -2.22 4.14 -1.44
N VAL A 123 -1.42 5.07 -1.93
CA VAL A 123 -1.76 5.94 -3.05
C VAL A 123 -0.87 5.50 -4.20
N PRO A 124 -1.44 4.85 -5.23
CA PRO A 124 -0.67 4.21 -6.30
C PRO A 124 0.33 5.17 -6.98
N GLY A 125 1.58 4.72 -7.08
CA GLY A 125 2.66 5.49 -7.69
C GLY A 125 3.27 6.58 -6.79
N GLU A 126 2.70 6.85 -5.63
CA GLU A 126 3.20 7.86 -4.70
C GLU A 126 3.78 7.23 -3.42
N ARG A 127 2.95 6.65 -2.59
CA ARG A 127 3.36 6.07 -1.31
C ARG A 127 2.43 4.97 -0.83
N ALA A 128 2.99 3.98 -0.15
CA ALA A 128 2.25 2.95 0.55
C ALA A 128 2.80 2.75 1.97
N LYS A 129 1.95 2.29 2.86
CA LYS A 129 2.32 1.81 4.20
C LYS A 129 1.82 0.39 4.38
N VAL A 130 2.73 -0.48 4.81
CA VAL A 130 2.48 -1.92 4.99
C VAL A 130 2.78 -2.28 6.43
N ALA A 131 1.75 -2.66 7.18
CA ALA A 131 1.89 -3.16 8.54
C ALA A 131 2.15 -4.66 8.52
N VAL A 132 3.26 -5.10 9.09
CA VAL A 132 3.70 -6.49 9.15
C VAL A 132 3.91 -6.94 10.60
N GLU A 133 3.74 -8.22 10.84
CA GLU A 133 3.92 -8.84 12.15
C GLU A 133 4.58 -10.21 12.00
N SER A 134 5.45 -10.57 12.93
CA SER A 134 5.92 -11.94 13.11
C SER A 134 5.56 -12.43 14.50
N TYR A 135 5.10 -13.67 14.60
CA TYR A 135 4.88 -14.35 15.89
C TYR A 135 6.14 -15.01 16.45
N ASP A 136 7.21 -15.08 15.65
CA ASP A 136 8.52 -15.55 16.09
C ASP A 136 9.39 -14.33 16.45
N GLU A 137 9.69 -14.19 17.74
CA GLU A 137 10.50 -13.08 18.28
C GLU A 137 11.93 -13.01 17.70
N ARG A 138 12.40 -14.11 17.09
CA ARG A 138 13.73 -14.15 16.43
C ARG A 138 13.74 -13.52 15.06
N ILE A 139 12.55 -13.24 14.49
CA ILE A 139 12.40 -12.65 13.15
C ILE A 139 12.06 -11.17 13.30
N ASP A 140 12.92 -10.30 12.76
CA ASP A 140 12.59 -8.92 12.55
C ASP A 140 11.73 -8.79 11.26
N PRO A 141 10.41 -8.55 11.38
CA PRO A 141 9.54 -8.56 10.22
C PRO A 141 9.83 -7.42 9.25
N VAL A 142 10.25 -6.25 9.75
CA VAL A 142 10.59 -5.10 8.90
C VAL A 142 11.91 -5.34 8.17
N GLY A 143 12.94 -5.78 8.89
CA GLY A 143 14.24 -6.08 8.31
C GLY A 143 14.17 -7.17 7.26
N ALA A 144 13.38 -8.22 7.48
CA ALA A 144 13.16 -9.29 6.52
C ALA A 144 12.46 -8.80 5.24
N CYS A 145 11.47 -7.92 5.36
CA CYS A 145 10.77 -7.35 4.21
C CYS A 145 11.63 -6.40 3.40
N VAL A 146 12.42 -5.57 4.06
CA VAL A 146 13.32 -4.61 3.40
C VAL A 146 14.49 -5.32 2.73
N GLY A 147 15.05 -6.31 3.42
CA GLY A 147 16.26 -7.02 2.99
C GLY A 147 17.54 -6.21 3.16
N MET A 148 18.68 -6.87 3.01
CA MET A 148 19.99 -6.20 3.12
C MET A 148 20.10 -5.03 2.15
N LYS A 149 20.34 -3.82 2.66
CA LYS A 149 20.45 -2.58 1.86
C LYS A 149 19.24 -2.34 0.94
N GLY A 150 18.06 -2.84 1.33
CA GLY A 150 16.85 -2.69 0.55
C GLY A 150 16.71 -3.66 -0.63
N SER A 151 17.51 -4.72 -0.68
CA SER A 151 17.59 -5.63 -1.83
C SER A 151 16.25 -6.25 -2.25
N ARG A 152 15.35 -6.52 -1.29
CA ARG A 152 14.04 -7.10 -1.56
C ARG A 152 13.01 -6.02 -1.91
N ILE A 153 12.94 -4.96 -1.09
CA ILE A 153 11.95 -3.91 -1.30
C ILE A 153 12.16 -3.12 -2.59
N HIS A 154 13.40 -2.96 -3.06
CA HIS A 154 13.70 -2.23 -4.29
C HIS A 154 13.08 -2.87 -5.53
N GLY A 155 12.97 -4.19 -5.58
CA GLY A 155 12.28 -4.90 -6.67
C GLY A 155 10.81 -4.51 -6.75
N ILE A 156 10.14 -4.48 -5.59
CA ILE A 156 8.74 -4.11 -5.46
C ILE A 156 8.53 -2.62 -5.80
N VAL A 157 9.37 -1.74 -5.25
CA VAL A 157 9.33 -0.30 -5.54
C VAL A 157 9.45 -0.01 -7.03
N ARG A 158 10.36 -0.71 -7.72
CA ARG A 158 10.55 -0.57 -9.17
C ARG A 158 9.33 -1.03 -9.96
N GLU A 159 8.73 -2.16 -9.60
CA GLU A 159 7.50 -2.66 -10.22
C GLU A 159 6.36 -1.65 -10.10
N LEU A 160 6.26 -0.97 -8.97
CA LEU A 160 5.24 0.04 -8.69
C LEU A 160 5.61 1.46 -9.15
N ARG A 161 6.53 1.60 -10.11
CA ARG A 161 6.94 2.88 -10.69
C ARG A 161 7.47 3.88 -9.66
N ASN A 162 8.35 3.42 -8.77
CA ASN A 162 8.98 4.20 -7.70
C ASN A 162 8.00 4.68 -6.60
N GLU A 163 6.93 3.95 -6.35
CA GLU A 163 6.08 4.14 -5.19
C GLU A 163 6.89 3.94 -3.91
N LYS A 164 6.90 4.93 -3.03
CA LYS A 164 7.61 4.83 -1.75
C LYS A 164 6.87 3.88 -0.81
N ILE A 165 7.53 2.85 -0.31
CA ILE A 165 6.93 1.85 0.56
C ILE A 165 7.51 1.96 1.96
N ASP A 166 6.67 2.26 2.95
CA ASP A 166 7.02 2.23 4.37
C ASP A 166 6.55 0.90 4.96
N VAL A 167 7.48 0.06 5.38
CA VAL A 167 7.20 -1.18 6.09
C VAL A 167 7.20 -0.88 7.59
N ILE A 168 6.12 -1.22 8.27
CA ILE A 168 5.86 -0.84 9.65
C ILE A 168 5.60 -2.09 10.48
N ASN A 169 6.32 -2.25 11.58
CA ASN A 169 6.06 -3.33 12.52
C ASN A 169 4.74 -3.04 13.27
N PHE A 170 3.76 -3.92 13.05
CA PHE A 170 2.46 -3.84 13.71
C PHE A 170 2.61 -3.92 15.24
N SER A 171 1.72 -3.28 15.97
CA SER A 171 1.60 -3.39 17.40
C SER A 171 0.14 -3.31 17.82
N ALA A 172 -0.26 -4.14 18.76
CA ALA A 172 -1.56 -4.05 19.42
C ALA A 172 -1.66 -2.81 20.33
N ASN A 173 -0.53 -2.23 20.74
CA ASN A 173 -0.49 -0.96 21.45
C ASN A 173 -0.70 0.17 20.42
N ASN A 174 -1.84 0.85 20.51
CA ASN A 174 -2.24 1.89 19.57
C ASN A 174 -1.27 3.08 19.53
N GLN A 175 -0.73 3.51 20.69
CA GLN A 175 0.26 4.61 20.74
C GLN A 175 1.52 4.23 19.97
N LEU A 176 2.04 3.04 20.21
CA LEU A 176 3.24 2.55 19.54
C LEU A 176 2.99 2.36 18.04
N PHE A 177 1.82 1.87 17.65
CA PHE A 177 1.48 1.67 16.25
C PHE A 177 1.34 3.00 15.50
N ILE A 178 0.67 4.00 16.08
CA ILE A 178 0.57 5.34 15.52
C ILE A 178 1.96 5.98 15.38
N LYS A 179 2.80 5.87 16.43
CA LYS A 179 4.17 6.38 16.40
C LYS A 179 4.98 5.79 15.23
N ARG A 180 4.88 4.49 15.03
CA ARG A 180 5.55 3.78 13.91
C ARG A 180 4.95 4.17 12.57
N ALA A 181 3.62 4.34 12.48
CA ALA A 181 2.92 4.71 11.26
C ALA A 181 3.27 6.11 10.74
N LEU A 182 3.66 7.03 11.62
CA LEU A 182 4.08 8.39 11.27
C LEU A 182 5.55 8.50 10.86
N ASN A 183 6.30 7.39 10.89
CA ASN A 183 7.68 7.39 10.39
C ASN A 183 7.76 8.11 9.01
N PRO A 184 8.78 8.96 8.76
CA PRO A 184 10.04 9.14 9.50
C PRO A 184 10.00 10.18 10.64
N ALA A 185 8.86 10.80 10.93
CA ALA A 185 8.76 11.79 11.99
C ALA A 185 9.02 11.19 13.38
N LYS A 186 9.74 11.91 14.22
CA LYS A 186 9.97 11.52 15.62
C LYS A 186 8.89 12.14 16.49
N ILE A 187 8.16 11.28 17.18
CA ILE A 187 7.04 11.67 18.02
C ILE A 187 7.49 11.71 19.48
N ASN A 188 7.22 12.82 20.17
CA ASN A 188 7.53 12.98 21.59
C ASN A 188 6.48 12.28 22.45
N SER A 189 5.22 12.68 22.30
CA SER A 189 4.12 12.11 23.05
C SER A 189 2.86 11.94 22.22
N ILE A 190 1.98 11.02 22.63
CA ILE A 190 0.70 10.76 21.98
C ILE A 190 -0.36 10.62 23.06
N LYS A 191 -1.47 11.33 22.87
CA LYS A 191 -2.69 11.18 23.67
C LYS A 191 -3.77 10.56 22.81
N ILE A 192 -4.31 9.43 23.25
CA ILE A 192 -5.37 8.72 22.52
C ILE A 192 -6.72 8.99 23.15
N LEU A 193 -7.69 9.31 22.30
CA LEU A 193 -9.10 9.46 22.63
C LEU A 193 -9.86 8.30 22.00
N GLU A 194 -9.91 7.18 22.73
CA GLU A 194 -10.43 5.89 22.24
C GLU A 194 -11.90 5.97 21.79
N ASP A 195 -12.73 6.73 22.52
CA ASP A 195 -14.18 6.84 22.29
C ASP A 195 -14.51 7.40 20.90
N ILE A 196 -13.66 8.29 20.39
CA ILE A 196 -13.84 8.97 19.11
C ILE A 196 -12.80 8.55 18.06
N LYS A 197 -11.95 7.57 18.38
CA LYS A 197 -10.86 7.11 17.50
C LYS A 197 -9.97 8.23 16.99
N ARG A 198 -9.54 9.10 17.89
CA ARG A 198 -8.69 10.26 17.62
C ARG A 198 -7.37 10.17 18.41
N ALA A 199 -6.30 10.64 17.81
CA ALA A 199 -4.99 10.69 18.42
C ALA A 199 -4.38 12.09 18.27
N GLU A 200 -4.04 12.70 19.40
CA GLU A 200 -3.29 13.96 19.46
C GLU A 200 -1.81 13.61 19.56
N VAL A 201 -1.03 14.06 18.60
CA VAL A 201 0.40 13.75 18.47
C VAL A 201 1.20 15.03 18.69
N TYR A 202 2.10 15.00 19.68
CA TYR A 202 2.96 16.13 20.04
C TYR A 202 4.38 15.88 19.58
N LEU A 203 4.96 16.82 18.86
CA LEU A 203 6.29 16.69 18.27
C LEU A 203 6.97 18.06 18.12
N LYS A 204 8.29 18.03 17.98
CA LYS A 204 9.08 19.24 17.76
C LYS A 204 8.70 19.93 16.44
N PRO A 205 8.82 21.27 16.36
CA PRO A 205 8.47 22.01 15.15
C PRO A 205 9.10 21.50 13.87
N GLU A 206 10.36 21.04 13.91
CA GLU A 206 11.08 20.50 12.76
C GLU A 206 10.52 19.17 12.25
N GLU A 207 9.87 18.39 13.10
CA GLU A 207 9.30 17.08 12.77
C GLU A 207 7.89 17.18 12.15
N VAL A 208 7.21 18.33 12.30
CA VAL A 208 5.82 18.51 11.83
C VAL A 208 5.68 18.28 10.34
N SER A 209 6.60 18.84 9.55
CA SER A 209 6.58 18.66 8.09
C SER A 209 6.79 17.21 7.67
N LEU A 210 7.58 16.44 8.42
CA LEU A 210 7.80 15.02 8.17
C LEU A 210 6.57 14.20 8.54
N ALA A 211 5.91 14.52 9.65
CA ALA A 211 4.68 13.84 10.09
C ALA A 211 3.55 14.02 9.07
N ILE A 212 3.34 15.25 8.61
CA ILE A 212 2.30 15.57 7.62
C ILE A 212 2.67 14.98 6.26
N GLY A 213 3.91 15.18 5.81
CA GLY A 213 4.40 14.78 4.51
C GLY A 213 3.90 15.68 3.37
N LYS A 214 4.44 15.48 2.18
CA LYS A 214 4.03 16.24 0.99
C LYS A 214 2.53 16.05 0.71
N GLY A 215 1.80 17.17 0.64
CA GLY A 215 0.34 17.14 0.40
C GLY A 215 -0.47 16.41 1.47
N GLY A 216 0.05 16.28 2.70
CA GLY A 216 -0.61 15.55 3.78
C GLY A 216 -0.62 14.03 3.61
N LEU A 217 0.17 13.49 2.69
CA LEU A 217 0.11 12.09 2.31
C LEU A 217 0.55 11.16 3.45
N ASN A 218 1.59 11.53 4.20
CA ASN A 218 2.10 10.69 5.28
C ASN A 218 1.08 10.51 6.41
N ILE A 219 0.52 11.61 6.89
CA ILE A 219 -0.48 11.59 7.97
C ILE A 219 -1.78 10.91 7.54
N ARG A 220 -2.22 11.14 6.29
CA ARG A 220 -3.42 10.51 5.74
C ARG A 220 -3.29 8.98 5.67
N LEU A 221 -2.16 8.49 5.17
CA LEU A 221 -1.90 7.04 5.12
C LEU A 221 -1.72 6.46 6.52
N ALA A 222 -1.07 7.16 7.44
CA ALA A 222 -0.95 6.73 8.83
C ALA A 222 -2.32 6.62 9.50
N SER A 223 -3.20 7.60 9.29
CA SER A 223 -4.57 7.58 9.77
C SER A 223 -5.37 6.39 9.22
N GLN A 224 -5.31 6.16 7.92
CA GLN A 224 -5.98 5.01 7.28
C GLN A 224 -5.43 3.65 7.76
N LEU A 225 -4.11 3.57 8.00
CA LEU A 225 -3.47 2.35 8.46
C LEU A 225 -3.90 2.00 9.88
N THR A 226 -3.87 2.98 10.78
CA THR A 226 -4.12 2.80 12.22
C THR A 226 -5.60 2.84 12.58
N GLY A 227 -6.44 3.47 11.74
CA GLY A 227 -7.86 3.67 12.00
C GLY A 227 -8.16 4.82 12.99
N TYR A 228 -7.18 5.68 13.24
CA TYR A 228 -7.32 6.86 14.09
C TYR A 228 -7.25 8.14 13.25
N GLU A 229 -8.07 9.12 13.54
CA GLU A 229 -7.88 10.47 13.07
C GLU A 229 -6.70 11.09 13.86
N ILE A 230 -5.67 11.57 13.14
CA ILE A 230 -4.42 12.01 13.76
C ILE A 230 -4.31 13.52 13.65
N ASP A 231 -4.25 14.19 14.79
CA ASP A 231 -3.98 15.62 14.91
C ASP A 231 -2.55 15.85 15.35
N VAL A 232 -1.87 16.78 14.69
CA VAL A 232 -0.47 17.09 14.95
C VAL A 232 -0.36 18.44 15.65
N TYR A 233 0.26 18.43 16.83
CA TYR A 233 0.52 19.61 17.65
C TYR A 233 2.03 19.86 17.78
N ARG A 234 2.43 21.12 17.75
CA ARG A 234 3.79 21.53 18.04
C ARG A 234 3.98 21.57 19.54
N GLU A 235 5.00 20.88 20.02
CA GLU A 235 5.47 21.06 21.38
C GLU A 235 6.32 22.33 21.42
N MET A 236 5.88 23.35 22.15
CA MET A 236 6.70 24.52 22.43
C MET A 236 7.75 24.08 23.47
N GLU A 237 9.01 24.35 23.22
CA GLU A 237 10.01 24.31 24.28
C GLU A 237 9.55 25.36 25.28
N GLU A 238 9.24 24.95 26.52
CA GLU A 238 9.21 25.91 27.63
C GLU A 238 10.64 26.44 27.71
N ASP A 239 10.84 27.69 27.28
CA ASP A 239 12.06 28.40 27.60
C ASP A 239 12.16 28.36 29.12
N ASP A 240 13.12 27.65 29.67
CA ASP A 240 13.57 27.72 31.05
C ASP A 240 14.17 29.13 31.26
N ASP A 241 13.34 30.15 31.14
CA ASP A 241 13.59 31.46 31.77
C ASP A 241 13.25 31.33 33.27
N ASP A 242 13.99 30.47 33.95
CA ASP A 242 14.25 30.67 35.37
C ASP A 242 15.07 31.96 35.52
N VAL A 243 14.35 33.07 35.37
CA VAL A 243 14.85 34.34 35.87
C VAL A 243 14.95 34.19 37.38
N ASN A 244 16.16 33.94 37.79
CA ASN A 244 16.60 33.95 39.20
C ASN A 244 16.26 35.35 39.77
N LEU A 245 15.10 35.46 40.41
CA LEU A 245 14.64 36.68 41.09
C LEU A 245 15.18 36.78 42.53
N ASP A 246 16.31 36.14 42.82
CA ASP A 246 16.90 36.10 44.17
C ASP A 246 18.21 36.90 44.25
N GLU A 247 18.30 38.09 43.65
CA GLU A 247 19.39 39.02 43.93
C GLU A 247 18.95 40.48 43.97
N PHE A 248 17.99 40.82 44.82
CA PHE A 248 17.85 42.14 45.37
C PHE A 248 17.29 42.04 46.80
N GLY A 249 18.08 41.46 47.67
CA GLY A 249 17.93 41.54 49.13
C GLY A 249 19.01 42.41 49.68
N ASP A 250 18.55 43.42 50.44
CA ASP A 250 19.25 44.11 51.51
C ASP A 250 20.43 45.04 51.16
N GLU A 251 20.10 46.32 51.08
CA GLU A 251 20.86 47.43 51.75
C GLU A 251 19.92 48.55 52.03
N ILE A 252 19.25 48.49 53.18
CA ILE A 252 18.80 49.71 53.86
C ILE A 252 19.64 49.87 55.13
N GLU A 253 20.74 50.58 55.01
CA GLU A 253 21.41 51.08 56.15
C GLU A 253 20.81 52.44 56.51
N SER A 254 20.55 52.49 57.80
CA SER A 254 20.27 53.63 58.70
C SER A 254 21.02 54.92 58.40
N TRP A 255 20.30 56.05 58.46
CA TRP A 255 20.59 57.24 59.25
C TRP A 255 19.34 58.12 59.36
#